data_b14f25b9184437c978b36dad7d4e14a9
#
_entry.id   b14f25b9184437c978b36dad7d4e14a9
#
_cell.length_a   1.000
_cell.length_b   1.000
_cell.length_c   1.000
_cell.angle_alpha   90.00
_cell.angle_beta   90.00
_cell.angle_gamma   90.00
#
_symmetry.space_group_name_H-M   'P 1'
#
loop_
_entity.id
_entity.type
_entity.pdbx_description
1 polymer ?
#
loop_
_entity_poly.entity_id
_entity_poly.type
_entity_poly.pdbx_seq_one_letter_code
_entity_poly.pdbx_strand_id
1 'polypeptide(L)' 'YNRCQMKILLTLIMCSYTEGICMPEYKWPEYFNSTYDCMMFGYEESKNKMKEIGRSDVNKHQIYIRFTCTPVETI' A
#
# COMPACT_ATOMS: atom_id res chain seq x y z
N TYR A 1 -30.37 11.10 5.58
CA TYR A 1 -29.66 10.71 5.09
C TYR A 1 -28.83 9.75 5.53
N ASN A 2 -28.77 9.16 5.61
CA ASN A 2 -27.96 8.42 5.99
C ASN A 2 -27.09 8.03 5.14
N ARG A 3 -26.41 7.72 5.17
CA ARG A 3 -25.59 7.53 4.37
C ARG A 3 -24.77 6.41 4.49
N CYS A 4 -24.30 5.83 3.44
CA CYS A 4 -23.31 4.82 3.53
C CYS A 4 -22.06 5.44 3.99
N GLN A 5 -21.42 4.79 4.90
CA GLN A 5 -20.15 5.21 5.35
C GLN A 5 -19.11 4.63 4.45
N MET A 6 -18.28 5.47 3.88
CA MET A 6 -17.21 5.02 3.03
C MET A 6 -15.99 4.74 3.86
N LYS A 7 -15.39 3.60 3.62
CA LYS A 7 -14.11 3.25 4.22
C LYS A 7 -13.11 3.05 3.11
N ILE A 8 -11.86 3.34 3.41
CA ILE A 8 -10.81 3.27 2.41
C ILE A 8 -9.91 2.09 2.70
N LEU A 9 -9.77 1.24 1.70
CA LEU A 9 -8.94 0.04 1.82
C LEU A 9 -7.56 0.31 1.24
N LEU A 10 -6.53 0.01 2.03
CA LEU A 10 -5.16 0.15 1.59
C LEU A 10 -4.64 -1.19 1.10
N THR A 11 -4.12 -1.21 -0.11
CA THR A 11 -3.53 -2.40 -0.69
C THR A 11 -2.10 -2.09 -1.10
N LEU A 12 -1.18 -2.95 -0.68
CA LEU A 12 0.24 -2.77 -0.97
C LEU A 12 0.74 -3.90 -1.84
N ILE A 13 1.59 -3.57 -2.80
CA ILE A 13 2.16 -4.55 -3.71
C ILE A 13 3.65 -4.27 -3.83
N MET A 14 4.46 -5.30 -3.60
CA MET A 14 5.90 -5.20 -3.73
C MET A 14 6.35 -5.87 -5.02
N CYS A 15 7.13 -5.16 -5.81
CA CYS A 15 7.56 -5.64 -7.11
C CYS A 15 9.07 -5.54 -7.26
N SER A 16 9.61 -6.37 -8.13
CA SER A 16 11.01 -6.31 -8.50
C SER A 16 11.11 -6.00 -9.99
N TYR A 17 11.77 -4.90 -10.31
CA TYR A 17 11.89 -4.48 -11.69
C TYR A 17 12.83 -5.39 -12.47
N THR A 18 13.90 -5.84 -11.83
CA THR A 18 14.88 -6.70 -12.52
C THR A 18 14.31 -8.07 -12.83
N GLU A 19 13.45 -8.58 -11.96
CA GLU A 19 12.86 -9.90 -12.18
C GLU A 19 11.53 -9.84 -12.89
N GLY A 20 10.97 -8.64 -12.98
CA GLY A 20 9.71 -8.45 -13.68
C GLY A 20 8.53 -9.12 -13.04
N ILE A 21 8.56 -9.29 -11.73
CA ILE A 21 7.47 -9.93 -11.01
C ILE A 21 7.06 -9.09 -9.83
N CYS A 22 5.84 -9.31 -9.41
CA CYS A 22 5.29 -8.67 -8.21
C CYS A 22 4.80 -9.76 -7.27
N MET A 23 4.94 -9.49 -5.98
CA MET A 23 4.40 -10.40 -4.98
C MET A 23 2.89 -10.21 -4.89
N PRO A 24 2.19 -11.19 -4.32
CA PRO A 24 0.75 -11.02 -4.14
C PRO A 24 0.45 -9.79 -3.32
N GLU A 25 -0.66 -9.15 -3.65
CA GLU A 25 -1.02 -7.92 -2.97
C GLU A 25 -1.35 -8.19 -1.51
N TYR A 26 -1.01 -7.24 -0.67
CA TYR A 26 -1.29 -7.32 0.74
C TYR A 26 -2.34 -6.29 1.09
N LYS A 27 -3.45 -6.72 1.62
CA LYS A 27 -4.51 -5.83 2.02
C LYS A 27 -4.35 -5.50 3.50
N TRP A 28 -4.30 -4.19 3.77
CA TRP A 28 -4.14 -3.76 5.15
C TRP A 28 -5.38 -4.15 5.93
N PRO A 29 -5.20 -4.67 7.14
CA PRO A 29 -6.35 -5.19 7.90
C PRO A 29 -7.31 -4.14 8.41
N GLU A 30 -6.91 -2.90 8.44
CA GLU A 30 -7.77 -1.85 8.97
C GLU A 30 -8.13 -0.87 7.88
N TYR A 31 -9.36 -0.37 7.93
CA TYR A 31 -9.81 0.62 6.98
C TYR A 31 -9.47 2.01 7.46
N PHE A 32 -9.37 2.92 6.52
CA PHE A 32 -9.11 4.32 6.82
C PHE A 32 -10.38 5.12 6.60
N ASN A 33 -10.48 6.25 7.30
CA ASN A 33 -11.68 7.06 7.22
C ASN A 33 -11.66 8.05 6.07
N SER A 34 -10.49 8.32 5.53
CA SER A 34 -10.39 9.26 4.42
C SER A 34 -9.28 8.83 3.49
N THR A 35 -9.41 9.26 2.24
CA THR A 35 -8.38 8.98 1.25
C THR A 35 -7.06 9.63 1.66
N TYR A 36 -7.13 10.82 2.21
CA TYR A 36 -5.92 11.52 2.63
C TYR A 36 -5.15 10.69 3.66
N ASP A 37 -5.86 10.19 4.67
CA ASP A 37 -5.21 9.40 5.71
C ASP A 37 -4.62 8.12 5.14
N CYS A 38 -5.36 7.48 4.23
CA CYS A 38 -4.87 6.26 3.60
C CYS A 38 -3.61 6.53 2.80
N MET A 39 -3.62 7.60 2.02
CA MET A 39 -2.46 7.93 1.19
C MET A 39 -1.24 8.25 2.03
N MET A 40 -1.42 9.04 3.07
CA MET A 40 -0.29 9.39 3.93
C MET A 40 0.27 8.16 4.62
N PHE A 41 -0.61 7.29 5.09
CA PHE A 41 -0.15 6.06 5.72
C PHE A 41 0.55 5.16 4.70
N GLY A 42 0.01 5.10 3.49
CA GLY A 42 0.59 4.26 2.45
C GLY A 42 2.01 4.69 2.12
N TYR A 43 2.22 6.00 1.99
CA TYR A 43 3.57 6.51 1.73
C TYR A 43 4.50 6.18 2.88
N GLU A 44 4.02 6.39 4.11
CA GLU A 44 4.86 6.13 5.27
C GLU A 44 5.19 4.65 5.40
N GLU A 45 4.21 3.80 5.19
CA GLU A 45 4.43 2.36 5.30
C GLU A 45 5.35 1.87 4.19
N SER A 46 5.19 2.40 2.99
CA SER A 46 6.07 2.04 1.88
C SER A 46 7.51 2.43 2.20
N LYS A 47 7.70 3.61 2.75
CA LYS A 47 9.03 4.07 3.11
C LYS A 47 9.64 3.17 4.18
N ASN A 48 8.85 2.82 5.18
CA ASN A 48 9.35 1.96 6.25
C ASN A 48 9.73 0.59 5.74
N LYS A 49 8.93 0.06 4.82
CA LYS A 49 9.22 -1.25 4.24
C LYS A 49 10.51 -1.21 3.43
N MET A 50 10.72 -0.13 2.69
CA MET A 50 11.95 0.02 1.93
C MET A 50 13.16 0.06 2.84
N LYS A 51 13.03 0.75 3.98
CA LYS A 51 14.12 0.79 4.95
C LYS A 51 14.37 -0.57 5.55
N GLU A 52 13.32 -1.32 5.78
CA GLU A 52 13.41 -2.65 6.36
C GLU A 52 14.15 -3.60 5.42
N ILE A 53 13.84 -3.52 4.12
CA ILE A 53 14.50 -4.36 3.12
C ILE A 53 15.96 -3.97 3.01
N GLY A 54 16.24 -2.68 3.05
CA GLY A 54 17.62 -2.21 3.02
C GLY A 54 18.05 -1.74 1.65
N ARG A 55 18.99 -0.81 1.66
CA ARG A 55 19.45 -0.18 0.43
C ARG A 55 20.03 -1.19 -0.54
N SER A 56 20.82 -2.12 -0.02
CA SER A 56 21.51 -3.06 -0.88
C SER A 56 20.55 -3.92 -1.69
N ASP A 57 19.58 -4.51 -1.01
CA ASP A 57 18.62 -5.37 -1.68
C ASP A 57 17.70 -4.60 -2.58
N VAL A 58 17.27 -3.41 -2.13
CA VAL A 58 16.41 -2.58 -2.97
C VAL A 58 17.11 -2.26 -4.28
N ASN A 59 18.37 -1.86 -4.21
CA ASN A 59 19.11 -1.50 -5.42
C ASN A 59 19.42 -2.71 -6.28
N LYS A 60 19.74 -3.82 -5.65
CA LYS A 60 20.11 -5.02 -6.39
C LYS A 60 18.95 -5.57 -7.20
N HIS A 61 17.78 -5.61 -6.60
CA HIS A 61 16.59 -6.17 -7.26
C HIS A 61 15.68 -5.12 -7.82
N GLN A 62 16.03 -3.84 -7.67
CA GLN A 62 15.20 -2.74 -8.13
C GLN A 62 13.78 -2.89 -7.59
N ILE A 63 13.71 -2.98 -6.27
CA ILE A 63 12.44 -3.20 -5.59
C ILE A 63 11.68 -1.89 -5.48
N TYR A 64 10.38 -1.95 -5.74
CA TYR A 64 9.52 -0.79 -5.55
C TYR A 64 8.20 -1.27 -4.97
N ILE A 65 7.52 -0.37 -4.29
CA ILE A 65 6.27 -0.69 -3.63
C ILE A 65 5.20 0.22 -4.19
N ARG A 66 4.10 -0.37 -4.59
CA ARG A 66 2.94 0.36 -5.05
C ARG A 66 1.83 0.17 -4.05
N PHE A 67 1.00 1.17 -3.90
CA PHE A 67 -0.15 1.03 -3.04
C PHE A 67 -1.32 1.77 -3.64
N THR A 68 -2.51 1.30 -3.29
CA THR A 68 -3.73 1.93 -3.75
C THR A 68 -4.65 2.12 -2.56
N CYS A 69 -5.41 3.20 -2.62
CA CYS A 69 -6.43 3.48 -1.62
C CYS A 69 -7.78 3.43 -2.32
N THR A 70 -8.52 2.38 -2.05
CA THR A 70 -9.77 2.11 -2.75
C THR A 70 -10.95 2.29 -1.82
N PRO A 71 -11.91 3.14 -2.18
CA PRO A 71 -13.10 3.27 -1.35
C PRO A 71 -13.93 2.00 -1.42
N VAL A 72 -14.35 1.54 -0.25
CA VAL A 72 -15.26 0.43 -0.16
C VAL A 72 -16.46 0.88 0.63
N GLU A 73 -17.61 0.54 0.11
CA GLU A 73 -18.86 0.97 0.71
C GLU A 73 -19.28 -0.03 1.75
N THR A 74 -19.64 0.48 2.92
CA THR A 74 -20.17 -0.38 3.97
C THR A 74 -21.55 0.12 4.32
N ILE A 75 -22.38 -0.81 4.64
CA ILE A 75 -23.76 -0.47 4.99
C ILE A 75 -24.04 -0.77 6.44
#